data_801541e07cd16170e184e26340691018
#
_entry.id   801541e07cd16170e184e26340691018
#
_cell.length_a   1.000
_cell.length_b   1.000
_cell.length_c   1.000
_cell.angle_alpha   90.00
_cell.angle_beta   90.00
_cell.angle_gamma   90.00
#
_symmetry.space_group_name_H-M   'P 1'
#
loop_
_entity.id
_entity.type
_entity.pdbx_description
1 polymer ?
#
loop_
_entity_poly.entity_id
_entity_poly.type
_entity_poly.pdbx_seq_one_letter_code
_entity_poly.pdbx_strand_id
1 'polypeptide(L)'
;MQLGAKDKIVICLVVFFSAIALTFELYWLIFNQAMENRSDLLARAFALYWPADSTYRVPGLSVAKSFTLALEGVNTFITPCLSFVLVWGILKRRPFRHALQLTISTYTLYSVLLYYLVAHISGYAVFENKDAATFLLFYLLNAPWFVGYAWMGWDAFRALARPHGRA
;
A
#
# COMPACT_ATOMS: atom_id res chain seq x y z
N MET A 1 15.45 -11.02 -24.41
CA MET A 1 14.08 -10.52 -24.72
C MET A 1 13.88 -9.24 -23.92
N GLN A 2 13.66 -8.10 -24.57
CA GLN A 2 13.54 -6.81 -23.86
C GLN A 2 12.13 -6.64 -23.32
N LEU A 3 12.04 -6.19 -22.04
CA LEU A 3 10.79 -5.77 -21.41
C LEU A 3 10.38 -4.40 -21.95
N GLY A 4 9.07 -4.20 -22.16
CA GLY A 4 8.51 -2.89 -22.47
C GLY A 4 8.71 -1.88 -21.33
N ALA A 5 8.70 -0.59 -21.64
CA ALA A 5 8.86 0.47 -20.62
C ALA A 5 7.80 0.35 -19.51
N LYS A 6 6.53 0.08 -19.85
CA LYS A 6 5.44 -0.10 -18.88
C LYS A 6 5.66 -1.31 -17.97
N ASP A 7 6.09 -2.45 -18.54
CA ASP A 7 6.40 -3.65 -17.74
C ASP A 7 7.49 -3.35 -16.70
N LYS A 8 8.51 -2.56 -17.07
CA LYS A 8 9.58 -2.15 -16.15
C LYS A 8 9.02 -1.27 -15.02
N ILE A 9 8.15 -0.30 -15.34
CA ILE A 9 7.53 0.57 -14.33
C ILE A 9 6.68 -0.25 -13.37
N VAL A 10 5.84 -1.17 -13.86
CA VAL A 10 5.03 -2.05 -13.01
C VAL A 10 5.93 -2.87 -12.09
N ILE A 11 7.00 -3.50 -12.60
CA ILE A 11 7.95 -4.25 -11.77
C ILE A 11 8.57 -3.36 -10.70
N CYS A 12 9.05 -2.16 -11.07
CA CYS A 12 9.62 -1.22 -10.10
C CYS A 12 8.63 -0.85 -8.99
N LEU A 13 7.39 -0.54 -9.34
CA LEU A 13 6.35 -0.17 -8.37
C LEU A 13 6.03 -1.33 -7.42
N VAL A 14 5.74 -2.53 -7.94
CA VAL A 14 5.39 -3.65 -7.07
C VAL A 14 6.56 -4.13 -6.21
N VAL A 15 7.80 -4.06 -6.71
CA VAL A 15 8.99 -4.37 -5.91
C VAL A 15 9.18 -3.32 -4.81
N PHE A 16 9.04 -2.05 -5.13
CA PHE A 16 9.14 -0.95 -4.17
C PHE A 16 8.09 -1.08 -3.06
N PHE A 17 6.81 -1.24 -3.41
CA PHE A 17 5.74 -1.39 -2.42
C PHE A 17 5.88 -2.68 -1.60
N SER A 18 6.27 -3.79 -2.23
CA SER A 18 6.55 -5.03 -1.49
C SER A 18 7.74 -4.89 -0.52
N ALA A 19 8.76 -4.13 -0.90
CA ALA A 19 9.89 -3.86 -0.01
C ALA A 19 9.44 -3.05 1.22
N ILE A 20 8.60 -2.03 1.05
CA ILE A 20 8.03 -1.27 2.17
C ILE A 20 7.17 -2.19 3.05
N ALA A 21 6.27 -2.98 2.46
CA ALA A 21 5.41 -3.89 3.20
C ALA A 21 6.20 -4.91 4.03
N LEU A 22 7.23 -5.53 3.45
CA LEU A 22 8.06 -6.55 4.10
C LEU A 22 9.12 -5.97 5.06
N THR A 23 9.29 -4.65 5.12
CA THR A 23 10.19 -3.99 6.06
C THR A 23 9.41 -3.17 7.08
N PHE A 24 8.81 -2.05 6.67
CA PHE A 24 8.13 -1.12 7.56
C PHE A 24 6.84 -1.72 8.14
N GLU A 25 5.91 -2.16 7.28
CA GLU A 25 4.62 -2.65 7.73
C GLU A 25 4.77 -3.94 8.54
N LEU A 26 5.61 -4.88 8.10
CA LEU A 26 5.91 -6.10 8.85
C LEU A 26 6.54 -5.80 10.21
N TYR A 27 7.51 -4.87 10.25
CA TYR A 27 8.09 -4.43 11.51
C TYR A 27 7.03 -3.92 12.48
N TRP A 28 6.13 -3.05 12.00
CA TRP A 28 5.06 -2.53 12.82
C TRP A 28 4.08 -3.63 13.26
N LEU A 29 3.69 -4.54 12.39
CA LEU A 29 2.82 -5.67 12.75
C LEU A 29 3.40 -6.51 13.90
N ILE A 30 4.71 -6.75 13.88
CA ILE A 30 5.39 -7.52 14.94
C ILE A 30 5.46 -6.73 16.26
N PHE A 31 5.76 -5.44 16.19
CA PHE A 31 6.07 -4.62 17.36
C PHE A 31 4.98 -3.62 17.75
N ASN A 32 3.80 -3.67 17.14
CA ASN A 32 2.73 -2.67 17.31
C ASN A 32 2.29 -2.41 18.77
N GLN A 33 2.51 -3.34 19.70
CA GLN A 33 2.20 -3.18 21.12
C GLN A 33 3.33 -2.49 21.91
N ALA A 34 4.52 -2.43 21.34
CA ALA A 34 5.72 -1.93 21.99
C ALA A 34 6.31 -0.68 21.31
N MET A 35 5.66 -0.16 20.27
CA MET A 35 6.20 0.92 19.42
C MET A 35 6.64 2.14 20.22
N GLU A 36 5.88 2.53 21.24
CA GLU A 36 6.18 3.68 22.10
C GLU A 36 7.53 3.56 22.83
N ASN A 37 7.95 2.33 23.13
CA ASN A 37 9.15 2.03 23.92
C ASN A 37 10.36 1.69 23.04
N ARG A 38 10.25 1.79 21.72
CA ARG A 38 11.32 1.47 20.78
C ARG A 38 12.02 2.71 20.28
N SER A 39 13.35 2.59 20.08
CA SER A 39 14.23 3.70 19.63
C SER A 39 15.10 3.33 18.43
N ASP A 40 14.91 2.16 17.84
CA ASP A 40 15.64 1.76 16.64
C ASP A 40 15.20 2.58 15.40
N LEU A 41 15.94 2.42 14.30
CA LEU A 41 15.76 3.22 13.09
C LEU A 41 14.31 3.18 12.54
N LEU A 42 13.69 1.98 12.51
CA LEU A 42 12.34 1.84 11.98
C LEU A 42 11.30 2.45 12.91
N ALA A 43 11.42 2.27 14.23
CA ALA A 43 10.55 2.92 15.20
C ALA A 43 10.63 4.45 15.11
N ARG A 44 11.85 4.99 14.94
CA ARG A 44 12.06 6.43 14.74
C ARG A 44 11.46 6.95 13.44
N ALA A 45 11.51 6.17 12.36
CA ALA A 45 10.83 6.51 11.12
C ALA A 45 9.31 6.55 11.28
N PHE A 46 8.71 5.58 12.00
CA PHE A 46 7.29 5.62 12.35
C PHE A 46 6.94 6.81 13.25
N ALA A 47 7.82 7.20 14.16
CA ALA A 47 7.58 8.36 15.04
C ALA A 47 7.36 9.66 14.26
N LEU A 48 7.91 9.78 13.06
CA LEU A 48 7.64 10.92 12.17
C LEU A 48 6.19 10.93 11.64
N TYR A 49 5.55 9.76 11.59
CA TYR A 49 4.17 9.61 11.09
C TYR A 49 3.11 9.64 12.21
N TRP A 50 3.47 9.39 13.46
CA TRP A 50 2.52 9.35 14.59
C TRP A 50 1.57 10.53 14.70
N PRO A 51 1.99 11.79 14.44
CA PRO A 51 1.06 12.91 14.46
C PRO A 51 -0.12 12.75 13.50
N ALA A 52 0.09 12.06 12.38
CA ALA A 52 -0.93 11.84 11.35
C ALA A 52 -1.75 10.57 11.57
N ASP A 53 -1.23 9.59 12.33
CA ASP A 53 -1.99 8.41 12.74
C ASP A 53 -1.43 7.80 14.04
N SER A 54 -2.07 8.12 15.14
CA SER A 54 -1.71 7.63 16.48
C SER A 54 -1.92 6.12 16.65
N THR A 55 -2.63 5.44 15.75
CA THR A 55 -2.81 3.97 15.81
C THR A 55 -1.49 3.23 15.64
N TYR A 56 -0.52 3.83 14.96
CA TYR A 56 0.83 3.28 14.82
C TYR A 56 1.67 3.38 16.10
N ARG A 57 1.29 4.23 17.05
CA ARG A 57 2.00 4.46 18.30
C ARG A 57 1.38 3.73 19.48
N VAL A 58 0.09 3.95 19.73
CA VAL A 58 -0.60 3.59 20.97
C VAL A 58 -0.72 2.08 21.14
N PRO A 59 -0.34 1.50 22.30
CA PRO A 59 -0.56 0.08 22.58
C PRO A 59 -2.05 -0.24 22.79
N GLY A 60 -2.37 -1.51 22.86
CA GLY A 60 -3.74 -2.00 23.03
C GLY A 60 -4.52 -2.07 21.72
N LEU A 61 -5.78 -2.50 21.82
CA LEU A 61 -6.68 -2.64 20.68
C LEU A 61 -7.82 -1.63 20.80
N SER A 62 -7.97 -0.81 19.78
CA SER A 62 -9.14 0.02 19.52
C SER A 62 -9.74 -0.39 18.17
N VAL A 63 -10.94 0.05 17.88
CA VAL A 63 -11.56 -0.18 16.56
C VAL A 63 -10.67 0.40 15.43
N ALA A 64 -10.16 1.63 15.63
CA ALA A 64 -9.25 2.25 14.66
C ALA A 64 -7.97 1.44 14.47
N LYS A 65 -7.31 1.03 15.56
CA LYS A 65 -6.10 0.21 15.47
C LYS A 65 -6.36 -1.17 14.87
N SER A 66 -7.49 -1.79 15.17
CA SER A 66 -7.86 -3.09 14.56
C SER A 66 -8.06 -2.96 13.05
N PHE A 67 -8.62 -1.84 12.59
CA PHE A 67 -8.73 -1.55 11.16
C PHE A 67 -7.35 -1.39 10.51
N THR A 68 -6.46 -0.60 11.11
CA THR A 68 -5.08 -0.44 10.61
C THR A 68 -4.33 -1.78 10.59
N LEU A 69 -4.44 -2.60 11.66
CA LEU A 69 -3.84 -3.93 11.71
C LEU A 69 -4.34 -4.86 10.59
N ALA A 70 -5.64 -4.82 10.29
CA ALA A 70 -6.21 -5.62 9.21
C ALA A 70 -5.71 -5.18 7.83
N LEU A 71 -5.63 -3.86 7.57
CA LEU A 71 -5.09 -3.33 6.31
C LEU A 71 -3.62 -3.69 6.14
N GLU A 72 -2.80 -3.43 7.14
CA GLU A 72 -1.37 -3.72 7.10
C GLU A 72 -1.10 -5.23 7.02
N GLY A 73 -1.94 -6.06 7.66
CA GLY A 73 -1.86 -7.51 7.53
C GLY A 73 -2.07 -7.98 6.09
N VAL A 74 -3.07 -7.46 5.39
CA VAL A 74 -3.30 -7.75 3.96
C VAL A 74 -2.14 -7.24 3.11
N ASN A 75 -1.70 -6.00 3.34
CA ASN A 75 -0.60 -5.40 2.60
C ASN A 75 0.70 -6.18 2.76
N THR A 76 1.00 -6.67 3.97
CA THR A 76 2.25 -7.36 4.28
C THR A 76 2.26 -8.82 3.82
N PHE A 77 1.16 -9.55 3.98
CA PHE A 77 1.16 -11.00 3.73
C PHE A 77 0.58 -11.40 2.38
N ILE A 78 -0.38 -10.66 1.86
CA ILE A 78 -1.08 -11.02 0.61
C ILE A 78 -0.49 -10.26 -0.58
N THR A 79 -0.36 -8.93 -0.47
CA THR A 79 0.06 -8.09 -1.60
C THR A 79 1.45 -8.45 -2.15
N PRO A 80 2.51 -8.67 -1.33
CA PRO A 80 3.81 -9.07 -1.84
C PRO A 80 3.79 -10.44 -2.52
N CYS A 81 3.06 -11.41 -1.98
CA CYS A 81 2.93 -12.73 -2.60
C CYS A 81 2.34 -12.63 -4.01
N LEU A 82 1.24 -11.89 -4.17
CA LEU A 82 0.62 -11.66 -5.47
C LEU A 82 1.52 -10.83 -6.39
N SER A 83 2.27 -9.87 -5.85
CA SER A 83 3.24 -9.05 -6.57
C SER A 83 4.38 -9.90 -7.15
N PHE A 84 4.92 -10.87 -6.39
CA PHE A 84 5.92 -11.81 -6.89
C PHE A 84 5.38 -12.66 -8.04
N VAL A 85 4.13 -13.15 -7.92
CA VAL A 85 3.47 -13.88 -9.02
C VAL A 85 3.26 -12.98 -10.23
N LEU A 86 2.92 -11.70 -10.01
CA LEU A 86 2.79 -10.72 -11.10
C LEU A 86 4.13 -10.47 -11.81
N VAL A 87 5.21 -10.24 -11.07
CA VAL A 87 6.55 -10.06 -11.63
C VAL A 87 6.96 -11.29 -12.47
N TRP A 88 6.77 -12.50 -11.92
CA TRP A 88 6.99 -13.73 -12.67
C TRP A 88 6.13 -13.80 -13.94
N GLY A 89 4.85 -13.44 -13.84
CA GLY A 89 3.92 -13.39 -14.98
C GLY A 89 4.37 -12.42 -16.07
N ILE A 90 4.88 -11.25 -15.69
CA ILE A 90 5.42 -10.25 -16.62
C ILE A 90 6.69 -10.79 -17.31
N LEU A 91 7.65 -11.30 -16.53
CA LEU A 91 8.91 -11.84 -17.04
C LEU A 91 8.71 -13.01 -17.99
N LYS A 92 7.72 -13.87 -17.72
CA LYS A 92 7.35 -15.04 -18.53
C LYS A 92 6.24 -14.77 -19.56
N ARG A 93 5.77 -13.51 -19.69
CA ARG A 93 4.69 -13.09 -20.60
C ARG A 93 3.41 -13.92 -20.46
N ARG A 94 3.07 -14.29 -19.22
CA ARG A 94 1.87 -15.11 -18.97
C ARG A 94 0.58 -14.33 -19.29
N PRO A 95 -0.46 -14.99 -19.83
CA PRO A 95 -1.70 -14.32 -20.23
C PRO A 95 -2.45 -13.68 -19.06
N PHE A 96 -2.34 -14.24 -17.85
CA PHE A 96 -3.01 -13.73 -16.65
C PHE A 96 -2.41 -12.46 -16.07
N ARG A 97 -1.22 -12.00 -16.53
CA ARG A 97 -0.47 -10.89 -15.91
C ARG A 97 -1.28 -9.60 -15.75
N HIS A 98 -2.07 -9.24 -16.77
CA HIS A 98 -2.87 -8.02 -16.73
C HIS A 98 -4.11 -8.17 -15.82
N ALA A 99 -4.72 -9.35 -15.79
CA ALA A 99 -5.81 -9.63 -14.86
C ALA A 99 -5.32 -9.55 -13.40
N LEU A 100 -4.18 -10.17 -13.10
CA LEU A 100 -3.58 -10.11 -11.77
C LEU A 100 -3.15 -8.68 -11.39
N GLN A 101 -2.55 -7.94 -12.33
CA GLN A 101 -2.19 -6.53 -12.13
C GLN A 101 -3.43 -5.69 -11.81
N LEU A 102 -4.53 -5.87 -12.54
CA LEU A 102 -5.79 -5.18 -12.28
C LEU A 102 -6.36 -5.55 -10.90
N THR A 103 -6.35 -6.84 -10.55
CA THR A 103 -6.83 -7.32 -9.24
C THR A 103 -6.05 -6.67 -8.10
N ILE A 104 -4.71 -6.74 -8.10
CA ILE A 104 -3.86 -6.13 -7.08
C ILE A 104 -4.15 -4.63 -6.99
N SER A 105 -4.16 -3.95 -8.13
CA SER A 105 -4.39 -2.50 -8.18
C SER A 105 -5.74 -2.11 -7.61
N THR A 106 -6.80 -2.87 -7.94
CA THR A 106 -8.16 -2.55 -7.51
C THR A 106 -8.33 -2.67 -6.01
N TYR A 107 -7.90 -3.79 -5.41
CA TYR A 107 -8.10 -3.96 -3.97
C TYR A 107 -7.17 -3.06 -3.14
N THR A 108 -5.94 -2.80 -3.61
CA THR A 108 -5.03 -1.89 -2.91
C THR A 108 -5.53 -0.44 -3.02
N LEU A 109 -5.98 -0.01 -4.20
CA LEU A 109 -6.59 1.31 -4.35
C LEU A 109 -7.84 1.46 -3.47
N TYR A 110 -8.68 0.42 -3.40
CA TYR A 110 -9.84 0.38 -2.50
C TYR A 110 -9.40 0.53 -1.03
N SER A 111 -8.34 -0.17 -0.60
CA SER A 111 -7.85 -0.08 0.78
C SER A 111 -7.35 1.32 1.14
N VAL A 112 -6.64 1.99 0.24
CA VAL A 112 -6.19 3.39 0.43
C VAL A 112 -7.37 4.34 0.50
N LEU A 113 -8.37 4.18 -0.39
CA LEU A 113 -9.61 4.98 -0.35
C LEU A 113 -10.36 4.76 0.96
N LEU A 114 -10.47 3.52 1.41
CA LEU A 114 -11.13 3.18 2.66
C LEU A 114 -10.41 3.80 3.86
N TYR A 115 -9.07 3.78 3.87
CA TYR A 115 -8.26 4.42 4.89
C TYR A 115 -8.51 5.94 4.96
N TYR A 116 -8.54 6.62 3.80
CA TYR A 116 -8.88 8.04 3.73
C TYR A 116 -10.32 8.32 4.19
N LEU A 117 -11.29 7.50 3.77
CA LEU A 117 -12.70 7.66 4.14
C LEU A 117 -12.91 7.46 5.64
N VAL A 118 -12.28 6.45 6.24
CA VAL A 118 -12.36 6.22 7.69
C VAL A 118 -11.80 7.40 8.46
N ALA A 119 -10.63 7.93 8.06
CA ALA A 119 -10.06 9.12 8.67
C ALA A 119 -11.01 10.33 8.56
N HIS A 120 -11.58 10.55 7.37
CA HIS A 120 -12.49 11.67 7.11
C HIS A 120 -13.80 11.54 7.91
N ILE A 121 -14.47 10.38 7.87
CA ILE A 121 -15.75 10.13 8.57
C ILE A 121 -15.58 10.22 10.08
N SER A 122 -14.44 9.76 10.63
CA SER A 122 -14.12 9.88 12.04
C SER A 122 -13.72 11.29 12.47
N GLY A 123 -13.75 12.27 11.56
CA GLY A 123 -13.29 13.64 11.82
C GLY A 123 -11.80 13.68 12.19
N TYR A 124 -10.99 12.76 11.61
CA TYR A 124 -9.56 12.61 11.87
C TYR A 124 -9.27 12.37 13.37
N ALA A 125 -10.04 11.48 13.98
CA ALA A 125 -9.93 11.17 15.41
C ALA A 125 -8.57 10.58 15.81
N VAL A 126 -7.85 9.99 14.85
CA VAL A 126 -6.51 9.40 15.07
C VAL A 126 -5.36 10.41 14.92
N PHE A 127 -5.62 11.63 14.50
CA PHE A 127 -4.61 12.69 14.41
C PHE A 127 -4.32 13.27 15.80
N GLU A 128 -3.04 13.40 16.14
CA GLU A 128 -2.65 14.11 17.38
C GLU A 128 -2.93 15.60 17.27
N ASN A 129 -2.66 16.18 16.09
CA ASN A 129 -2.93 17.59 15.79
C ASN A 129 -3.70 17.68 14.46
N LYS A 130 -4.64 18.63 14.36
CA LYS A 130 -5.40 18.88 13.13
C LYS A 130 -4.92 20.14 12.44
N ASP A 131 -3.61 20.24 12.27
CA ASP A 131 -2.94 21.32 11.54
C ASP A 131 -2.62 20.94 10.08
N ALA A 132 -2.27 21.94 9.27
CA ALA A 132 -1.96 21.73 7.85
C ALA A 132 -0.78 20.78 7.62
N ALA A 133 0.21 20.78 8.52
CA ALA A 133 1.38 19.91 8.40
C ALA A 133 1.00 18.44 8.59
N THR A 134 0.16 18.14 9.57
CA THR A 134 -0.35 16.79 9.85
C THR A 134 -1.21 16.27 8.69
N PHE A 135 -2.10 17.10 8.14
CA PHE A 135 -2.87 16.74 6.94
C PHE A 135 -1.96 16.46 5.74
N LEU A 136 -0.98 17.34 5.50
CA LEU A 136 -0.02 17.15 4.41
C LEU A 136 0.75 15.83 4.57
N LEU A 137 1.25 15.56 5.78
CA LEU A 137 1.97 14.32 6.10
C LEU A 137 1.12 13.08 5.83
N PHE A 138 -0.15 13.07 6.28
CA PHE A 138 -1.08 11.97 6.07
C PHE A 138 -1.32 11.69 4.58
N TYR A 139 -1.67 12.71 3.80
CA TYR A 139 -1.98 12.53 2.39
C TYR A 139 -0.73 12.30 1.55
N LEU A 140 0.37 12.98 1.83
CA LEU A 140 1.60 12.88 1.03
C LEU A 140 2.24 11.49 1.15
N LEU A 141 2.31 10.93 2.36
CA LEU A 141 2.91 9.62 2.56
C LEU A 141 2.05 8.48 1.99
N ASN A 142 0.73 8.66 1.89
CA ASN A 142 -0.16 7.68 1.28
C ASN A 142 -0.35 7.88 -0.24
N ALA A 143 -0.01 9.06 -0.78
CA ALA A 143 -0.18 9.37 -2.20
C ALA A 143 0.55 8.42 -3.16
N PRO A 144 1.77 7.92 -2.90
CA PRO A 144 2.45 6.98 -3.78
C PRO A 144 1.64 5.70 -4.05
N TRP A 145 0.99 5.14 -3.00
CA TRP A 145 0.12 3.96 -3.15
C TRP A 145 -1.09 4.29 -4.02
N PHE A 146 -1.76 5.41 -3.74
CA PHE A 146 -2.91 5.84 -4.51
C PHE A 146 -2.56 6.02 -5.99
N VAL A 147 -1.55 6.83 -6.29
CA VAL A 147 -1.14 7.16 -7.66
C VAL A 147 -0.56 5.95 -8.39
N GLY A 148 0.30 5.19 -7.71
CA GLY A 148 0.95 4.01 -8.29
C GLY A 148 -0.06 2.93 -8.68
N TYR A 149 -0.97 2.57 -7.77
CA TYR A 149 -1.97 1.54 -8.06
C TYR A 149 -3.09 2.04 -8.99
N ALA A 150 -3.47 3.32 -8.97
CA ALA A 150 -4.38 3.88 -9.96
C ALA A 150 -3.79 3.79 -11.39
N TRP A 151 -2.51 4.15 -11.55
CA TRP A 151 -1.83 4.03 -12.83
C TRP A 151 -1.68 2.58 -13.28
N MET A 152 -1.28 1.67 -12.38
CA MET A 152 -1.17 0.24 -12.69
C MET A 152 -2.51 -0.38 -13.09
N GLY A 153 -3.59 -0.04 -12.38
CA GLY A 153 -4.95 -0.49 -12.68
C GLY A 153 -5.42 0.00 -14.04
N TRP A 154 -5.19 1.26 -14.33
CA TRP A 154 -5.51 1.84 -15.64
C TRP A 154 -4.76 1.19 -16.79
N ASP A 155 -3.44 0.96 -16.63
CA ASP A 155 -2.64 0.27 -17.66
C ASP A 155 -3.13 -1.16 -17.91
N ALA A 156 -3.43 -1.91 -16.85
CA ALA A 156 -3.97 -3.26 -16.94
C ALA A 156 -5.35 -3.29 -17.61
N PHE A 157 -6.25 -2.38 -17.20
CA PHE A 157 -7.57 -2.24 -17.79
C PHE A 157 -7.48 -1.97 -19.29
N ARG A 158 -6.64 -1.02 -19.71
CA ARG A 158 -6.43 -0.72 -21.13
C ARG A 158 -5.85 -1.89 -21.91
N ALA A 159 -5.00 -2.70 -21.29
CA ALA A 159 -4.44 -3.89 -21.94
C ALA A 159 -5.50 -4.96 -22.16
N LEU A 160 -6.38 -5.18 -21.18
CA LEU A 160 -7.48 -6.15 -21.25
C LEU A 160 -8.62 -5.72 -22.18
N ALA A 161 -8.91 -4.39 -22.23
CA ALA A 161 -9.97 -3.83 -23.07
C ALA A 161 -9.62 -3.77 -24.56
N ARG A 162 -8.37 -4.05 -24.96
CA ARG A 162 -8.01 -4.08 -26.38
C ARG A 162 -8.64 -5.29 -27.04
N PRO A 163 -9.37 -5.11 -28.18
CA PRO A 163 -9.88 -6.24 -28.93
C PRO A 163 -8.72 -7.18 -29.27
N HIS A 164 -8.85 -8.45 -28.95
CA HIS A 164 -7.94 -9.47 -29.48
C HIS A 164 -8.15 -9.44 -30.98
N GLY A 165 -7.18 -8.94 -31.74
CA GLY A 165 -7.26 -8.93 -33.20
C GLY A 165 -7.65 -10.32 -33.66
N ARG A 166 -8.69 -10.41 -34.47
CA ARG A 166 -9.00 -11.61 -35.22
C ARG A 166 -7.74 -11.92 -36.06
N ALA A 167 -7.01 -12.96 -35.63
CA ALA A 167 -5.95 -13.54 -36.42
C ALA A 167 -6.55 -14.17 -37.68
#